data_071f314bc9b03f29508f89c4c9d50312
#
_entry.id   071f314bc9b03f29508f89c4c9d50312
#
_cell.length_a   1.000
_cell.length_b   1.000
_cell.length_c   1.000
_cell.angle_alpha   90.00
_cell.angle_beta   90.00
_cell.angle_gamma   90.00
#
_symmetry.space_group_name_H-M   'P 1'
#
loop_
_entity.id
_entity.type
_entity.pdbx_description
1 polymer ?
#
loop_
_entity_poly.entity_id
_entity_poly.type
_entity_poly.pdbx_seq_one_letter_code
_entity_poly.pdbx_strand_id
1 'polypeptide(L)'
;RVGQIAIGSLGSNPFPDASPEFFDDYAALLSRGLNHPIQVIAPYRNEHKEAILKRFQHLPLELTVTCMQASDGVHCGACNKCEERRKAFQRAGVTDRTRYQATE
;
A
#
# COMPACT_ATOMS: atom_id res chain seq x y z
N ARG A 1 -19.76 -1.15 15.66
CA ARG A 1 -19.45 -2.25 14.74
C ARG A 1 -18.80 -1.75 13.48
N VAL A 2 -17.87 -2.53 12.96
CA VAL A 2 -17.21 -2.22 11.71
C VAL A 2 -18.14 -2.53 10.54
N GLY A 3 -18.39 -1.55 9.66
CA GLY A 3 -19.21 -1.72 8.47
C GLY A 3 -18.40 -1.68 7.18
N GLN A 4 -17.16 -1.17 7.22
CA GLN A 4 -16.27 -1.06 6.06
C GLN A 4 -14.85 -1.45 6.41
N ILE A 5 -14.19 -2.10 5.46
CA ILE A 5 -12.76 -2.39 5.53
C ILE A 5 -12.13 -1.73 4.30
N ALA A 6 -11.12 -0.90 4.53
CA ALA A 6 -10.38 -0.23 3.45
C ALA A 6 -9.08 -0.96 3.18
N ILE A 7 -8.81 -1.25 1.92
CA ILE A 7 -7.57 -1.89 1.46
C ILE A 7 -6.79 -0.89 0.63
N GLY A 8 -5.48 -0.81 0.87
CA GLY A 8 -4.59 0.10 0.17
C GLY A 8 -4.12 -0.37 -1.20
N SER A 9 -4.95 -1.13 -1.91
CA SER A 9 -4.61 -1.63 -3.23
C SER A 9 -4.54 -0.48 -4.24
N LEU A 10 -3.50 -0.48 -5.08
CA LEU A 10 -3.22 0.56 -6.07
C LEU A 10 -3.54 0.08 -7.48
N GLY A 11 -3.59 1.03 -8.42
CA GLY A 11 -3.95 0.76 -9.81
C GLY A 11 -2.98 -0.14 -10.55
N SER A 12 -1.72 -0.20 -10.10
CA SER A 12 -0.70 -1.05 -10.71
C SER A 12 -0.68 -2.47 -10.17
N ASN A 13 -1.54 -2.80 -9.20
CA ASN A 13 -1.57 -4.14 -8.62
C ASN A 13 -2.18 -5.13 -9.62
N PRO A 14 -1.38 -6.11 -10.14
CA PRO A 14 -1.84 -7.00 -11.20
C PRO A 14 -2.52 -8.28 -10.71
N PHE A 15 -2.59 -8.47 -9.39
CA PHE A 15 -3.02 -9.75 -8.83
C PHE A 15 -4.54 -9.92 -8.88
N PRO A 16 -5.05 -11.14 -9.13
CA PRO A 16 -6.49 -11.39 -9.22
C PRO A 16 -7.26 -11.05 -7.95
N ASP A 17 -6.61 -11.17 -6.78
CA ASP A 17 -7.23 -10.84 -5.49
C ASP A 17 -7.23 -9.33 -5.19
N ALA A 18 -6.82 -8.53 -6.16
CA ALA A 18 -6.90 -7.07 -6.09
C ALA A 18 -8.00 -6.50 -7.01
N SER A 19 -8.84 -7.35 -7.58
CA SER A 19 -9.94 -6.90 -8.45
C SER A 19 -11.15 -6.45 -7.62
N PRO A 20 -11.97 -5.50 -8.17
CA PRO A 20 -13.21 -5.11 -7.50
C PRO A 20 -14.16 -6.29 -7.29
N GLU A 21 -14.22 -7.22 -8.25
CA GLU A 21 -15.05 -8.41 -8.16
C GLU A 21 -14.64 -9.30 -6.99
N PHE A 22 -13.34 -9.46 -6.79
CA PHE A 22 -12.81 -10.24 -5.67
C PHE A 22 -13.20 -9.59 -4.33
N PHE A 23 -13.06 -8.28 -4.23
CA PHE A 23 -13.42 -7.57 -2.99
C PHE A 23 -14.92 -7.66 -2.70
N ASP A 24 -15.76 -7.59 -3.73
CA ASP A 24 -17.22 -7.74 -3.57
C ASP A 24 -17.59 -9.14 -3.11
N ASP A 25 -16.99 -10.17 -3.69
CA ASP A 25 -17.20 -11.56 -3.30
C ASP A 25 -16.73 -11.80 -1.86
N TYR A 26 -15.59 -11.27 -1.52
CA TYR A 26 -15.03 -11.40 -0.17
C TYR A 26 -15.95 -10.71 0.86
N ALA A 27 -16.44 -9.51 0.54
CA ALA A 27 -17.34 -8.77 1.40
C ALA A 27 -18.64 -9.54 1.62
N ALA A 28 -19.17 -10.17 0.57
CA ALA A 28 -20.39 -10.99 0.67
C ALA A 28 -20.16 -12.19 1.59
N LEU A 29 -19.01 -12.86 1.44
CA LEU A 29 -18.66 -14.00 2.27
C LEU A 29 -18.52 -13.62 3.74
N LEU A 30 -17.81 -12.53 4.02
CA LEU A 30 -17.64 -12.00 5.38
C LEU A 30 -18.99 -11.63 6.00
N SER A 31 -19.84 -10.95 5.23
CA SER A 31 -21.15 -10.51 5.71
C SER A 31 -22.01 -11.71 6.14
N ARG A 32 -21.94 -12.79 5.37
CA ARG A 32 -22.65 -14.03 5.70
C ARG A 32 -22.06 -14.68 6.96
N GLY A 33 -20.73 -14.79 7.01
CA GLY A 33 -20.04 -15.46 8.12
C GLY A 33 -20.23 -14.74 9.44
N LEU A 34 -20.28 -13.42 9.42
CA LEU A 34 -20.44 -12.57 10.60
C LEU A 34 -21.88 -12.19 10.89
N ASN A 35 -22.80 -12.55 10.01
CA ASN A 35 -24.21 -12.15 10.10
C ASN A 35 -24.34 -10.62 10.31
N HIS A 36 -23.56 -9.86 9.54
CA HIS A 36 -23.48 -8.41 9.66
C HIS A 36 -22.98 -7.83 8.34
N PRO A 37 -23.60 -6.78 7.79
CA PRO A 37 -23.17 -6.22 6.51
C PRO A 37 -21.79 -5.58 6.62
N ILE A 38 -20.88 -6.02 5.73
CA ILE A 38 -19.52 -5.49 5.63
C ILE A 38 -19.24 -5.17 4.17
N GLN A 39 -18.65 -4.00 3.93
CA GLN A 39 -18.10 -3.62 2.62
C GLN A 39 -16.58 -3.65 2.66
N VAL A 40 -15.98 -4.08 1.55
CA VAL A 40 -14.53 -3.96 1.34
C VAL A 40 -14.33 -2.93 0.24
N ILE A 41 -13.59 -1.86 0.55
CA ILE A 41 -13.34 -0.77 -0.39
C ILE A 41 -11.83 -0.64 -0.66
N ALA A 42 -11.50 -0.20 -1.86
CA ALA A 42 -10.12 0.10 -2.25
C ALA A 42 -10.09 1.53 -2.79
N PRO A 43 -9.99 2.54 -1.90
CA PRO A 43 -10.16 3.95 -2.30
C PRO A 43 -9.11 4.45 -3.29
N TYR A 44 -7.95 3.79 -3.37
CA TYR A 44 -6.86 4.20 -4.27
C TYR A 44 -6.63 3.24 -5.43
N ARG A 45 -7.60 2.38 -5.74
CA ARG A 45 -7.45 1.33 -6.78
C ARG A 45 -7.18 1.87 -8.18
N ASN A 46 -7.49 3.14 -8.44
CA ASN A 46 -7.26 3.79 -9.73
C ASN A 46 -6.06 4.73 -9.72
N GLU A 47 -5.28 4.74 -8.64
CA GLU A 47 -4.15 5.65 -8.50
C GLU A 47 -2.83 4.88 -8.42
N HIS A 48 -1.78 5.48 -8.95
CA HIS A 48 -0.43 4.93 -8.86
C HIS A 48 0.27 5.42 -7.60
N LYS A 49 1.31 4.70 -7.18
CA LYS A 49 2.04 5.00 -5.95
C LYS A 49 2.60 6.43 -5.95
N GLU A 50 3.14 6.89 -7.08
CA GLU A 50 3.69 8.25 -7.18
C GLU A 50 2.66 9.33 -6.95
N ALA A 51 1.41 9.12 -7.37
CA ALA A 51 0.32 10.06 -7.13
C ALA A 51 -0.04 10.14 -5.64
N ILE A 52 -0.04 9.00 -4.97
CA ILE A 52 -0.29 8.92 -3.53
C ILE A 52 0.81 9.62 -2.74
N LEU A 53 2.07 9.36 -3.08
CA LEU A 53 3.21 10.00 -2.42
C LEU A 53 3.16 11.53 -2.57
N LYS A 54 2.85 12.00 -3.77
CA LYS A 54 2.75 13.42 -4.04
C LYS A 54 1.64 14.09 -3.23
N ARG A 55 0.47 13.44 -3.16
CA ARG A 55 -0.68 13.96 -2.41
C ARG A 55 -0.42 14.03 -0.91
N PHE A 56 0.26 13.02 -0.38
CA PHE A 56 0.47 12.86 1.07
C PHE A 56 1.90 13.17 1.52
N GLN A 57 2.67 13.93 0.71
CA GLN A 57 4.06 14.24 1.04
C GLN A 57 4.24 15.02 2.34
N HIS A 58 3.18 15.65 2.82
CA HIS A 58 3.18 16.39 4.08
C HIS A 58 3.12 15.46 5.31
N LEU A 59 2.85 14.19 5.11
CA LEU A 59 2.81 13.20 6.19
C LEU A 59 4.21 12.62 6.42
N PRO A 60 4.48 12.02 7.59
CA PRO A 60 5.77 11.41 7.88
C PRO A 60 5.93 10.06 7.16
N LEU A 61 6.11 10.11 5.85
CA LEU A 61 6.21 8.92 4.99
C LEU A 61 7.40 8.04 5.37
N GLU A 62 8.42 8.62 6.00
CA GLU A 62 9.59 7.87 6.49
C GLU A 62 9.24 6.86 7.59
N LEU A 63 8.07 6.98 8.19
CA LEU A 63 7.58 6.03 9.20
C LEU A 63 6.86 4.83 8.58
N THR A 64 6.59 4.86 7.27
CA THR A 64 5.95 3.74 6.58
C THR A 64 6.99 2.68 6.18
N VAL A 65 6.54 1.44 6.08
CA VAL A 65 7.43 0.32 5.74
C VAL A 65 6.90 -0.41 4.51
N THR A 66 7.77 -0.59 3.52
CA THR A 66 7.46 -1.39 2.33
C THR A 66 8.48 -2.52 2.11
N CYS A 67 9.62 -2.46 2.79
CA CYS A 67 10.69 -3.44 2.66
C CYS A 67 10.26 -4.81 3.19
N MET A 68 10.65 -5.88 2.49
CA MET A 68 10.37 -7.26 2.90
C MET A 68 11.28 -7.74 4.03
N GLN A 69 12.35 -7.02 4.32
CA GLN A 69 13.39 -7.41 5.29
C GLN A 69 13.72 -6.27 6.27
N ALA A 70 12.78 -5.36 6.48
CA ALA A 70 13.02 -4.23 7.37
C ALA A 70 13.27 -4.67 8.82
N SER A 71 14.20 -4.01 9.49
CA SER A 71 14.53 -4.26 10.89
C SER A 71 14.72 -2.93 11.60
N ASP A 72 14.04 -2.75 12.73
CA ASP A 72 14.10 -1.54 13.56
C ASP A 72 13.82 -0.26 12.75
N GLY A 73 12.86 -0.33 11.82
CA GLY A 73 12.49 0.81 10.99
C GLY A 73 13.47 1.12 9.87
N VAL A 74 14.49 0.28 9.66
CA VAL A 74 15.47 0.45 8.59
C VAL A 74 15.15 -0.51 7.46
N HIS A 75 15.05 0.02 6.25
CA HIS A 75 14.80 -0.76 5.04
C HIS A 75 16.13 -1.35 4.54
N CYS A 76 16.09 -2.57 3.98
CA CYS A 76 17.33 -3.24 3.55
C CYS A 76 18.02 -2.51 2.38
N GLY A 77 17.28 -1.78 1.58
CA GLY A 77 17.81 -1.04 0.44
C GLY A 77 18.15 -1.89 -0.78
N ALA A 78 17.98 -3.22 -0.70
CA ALA A 78 18.40 -4.15 -1.75
C ALA A 78 17.25 -4.97 -2.35
N CYS A 79 16.10 -5.08 -1.68
CA CYS A 79 14.98 -5.86 -2.21
C CYS A 79 14.21 -5.08 -3.28
N ASN A 80 13.40 -5.80 -4.06
CA ASN A 80 12.61 -5.18 -5.11
C ASN A 80 11.60 -4.15 -4.58
N LYS A 81 11.14 -4.31 -3.35
CA LYS A 81 10.24 -3.34 -2.73
C LYS A 81 10.94 -2.04 -2.36
N CYS A 82 12.20 -2.11 -1.96
CA CYS A 82 13.02 -0.91 -1.74
C CYS A 82 13.29 -0.18 -3.06
N GLU A 83 13.59 -0.91 -4.13
CA GLU A 83 13.78 -0.31 -5.46
C GLU A 83 12.50 0.36 -5.94
N GLU A 84 11.38 -0.32 -5.83
CA GLU A 84 10.06 0.22 -6.20
C GLU A 84 9.76 1.50 -5.41
N ARG A 85 10.06 1.50 -4.11
CA ARG A 85 9.87 2.66 -3.24
C ARG A 85 10.71 3.86 -3.70
N ARG A 86 12.01 3.64 -3.95
CA ARG A 86 12.90 4.71 -4.43
C ARG A 86 12.41 5.30 -5.75
N LYS A 87 12.02 4.44 -6.67
CA LYS A 87 11.51 4.87 -7.98
C LYS A 87 10.22 5.67 -7.84
N ALA A 88 9.33 5.25 -6.93
CA ALA A 88 8.08 5.95 -6.70
C ALA A 88 8.31 7.37 -6.16
N PHE A 89 9.20 7.53 -5.18
CA PHE A 89 9.56 8.85 -4.67
C PHE A 89 10.19 9.72 -5.75
N GLN A 90 11.07 9.13 -6.55
CA GLN A 90 11.74 9.84 -7.64
C GLN A 90 10.74 10.33 -8.69
N ARG A 91 9.82 9.45 -9.12
CA ARG A 91 8.78 9.81 -10.09
C ARG A 91 7.80 10.84 -9.56
N ALA A 92 7.53 10.79 -8.26
CA ALA A 92 6.65 11.77 -7.61
C ALA A 92 7.32 13.14 -7.43
N GLY A 93 8.64 13.21 -7.53
CA GLY A 93 9.38 14.43 -7.20
C GLY A 93 9.36 14.77 -5.72
N VAL A 94 9.21 13.76 -4.87
CA VAL A 94 9.13 13.90 -3.41
C VAL A 94 10.42 13.38 -2.81
N THR A 95 10.98 14.13 -1.84
CA THR A 95 12.19 13.72 -1.15
C THR A 95 11.95 12.41 -0.38
N ASP A 96 12.78 11.41 -0.66
CA ASP A 96 12.73 10.12 0.03
C ASP A 96 13.56 10.19 1.32
N ARG A 97 12.87 10.30 2.45
CA ARG A 97 13.50 10.36 3.78
C ARG A 97 13.58 8.99 4.44
N THR A 98 13.33 7.93 3.68
CA THR A 98 13.39 6.55 4.18
C THR A 98 14.82 6.23 4.65
N ARG A 99 14.91 5.56 5.78
CA ARG A 99 16.19 5.06 6.29
C ARG A 99 16.47 3.72 5.62
N TYR A 100 17.53 3.69 4.80
CA TYR A 100 17.99 2.47 4.16
C TYR A 100 19.29 2.01 4.81
N GLN A 101 19.49 0.69 4.84
CA GLN A 101 20.74 0.13 5.29
C GLN A 101 21.87 0.61 4.39
N ALA A 102 23.00 0.99 4.99
CA ALA A 102 24.15 1.43 4.23
C ALA A 102 24.66 0.29 3.34
N THR A 103 24.91 0.61 2.06
CA THR A 103 25.53 -0.32 1.11
C THR A 103 27.01 0.01 1.01
N GLU A 104 27.83 -1.02 1.13
CA GLU A 104 29.25 -0.89 0.91
C GLU A 104 29.62 -1.00 -0.56
#